data_ff3d3e54dc99e0a0db7663c68cb38267
#
_entry.id   ff3d3e54dc99e0a0db7663c68cb38267
#
_cell.length_a   1.000
_cell.length_b   1.000
_cell.length_c   1.000
_cell.angle_alpha   90.00
_cell.angle_beta   90.00
_cell.angle_gamma   90.00
#
_symmetry.space_group_name_H-M   'P 1'
#
loop_
_entity.id
_entity.type
_entity.pdbx_description
1 polymer ?
#
loop_
_entity_poly.entity_id
_entity_poly.type
_entity_poly.pdbx_seq_one_letter_code
_entity_poly.pdbx_strand_id
1 'polypeptide(L)'
;MRAVLRKLLGGFGAAPSSSATLKRVHLDEAGRAETLARATNPMEAVYYRHDGRGAHKWHHYLEVYDRHLGRFRGQAVRVLEIGIHQGGSLQIWKAYFGERASIHGIDVDPKCARVAEDRIVPHIGNQADVGFLKQVAEEMGGVDIVIDDGGHLSPQQIASFEALYPIVDSNGVYICEDTRASYWSRYDGGYRKPGTFIEYAKALVDPLHVWYIEDTMARDETFARTTLGIFFYDSMVVFEKRSRDVPVQYVVGRAGS
;
A
#
# COMPACT_ATOMS: atom_id res chain seq x y z
N MET A 1 -13.35 -30.39 -2.86
CA MET A 1 -12.73 -29.07 -2.68
C MET A 1 -12.91 -28.49 -1.27
N ARG A 2 -14.12 -28.40 -0.69
CA ARG A 2 -14.34 -27.91 0.70
C ARG A 2 -13.60 -28.71 1.79
N ALA A 3 -13.44 -30.04 1.65
CA ALA A 3 -12.81 -30.89 2.65
C ALA A 3 -11.26 -30.74 2.68
N VAL A 4 -10.62 -30.46 1.54
CA VAL A 4 -9.18 -30.25 1.44
C VAL A 4 -8.79 -28.90 2.03
N LEU A 5 -9.57 -27.84 1.78
CA LEU A 5 -9.36 -26.52 2.37
C LEU A 5 -9.50 -26.55 3.90
N ARG A 6 -10.44 -27.35 4.42
CA ARG A 6 -10.64 -27.52 5.86
C ARG A 6 -9.45 -28.21 6.56
N LYS A 7 -8.72 -29.05 5.83
CA LYS A 7 -7.52 -29.76 6.34
C LYS A 7 -6.26 -28.89 6.30
N LEU A 8 -6.16 -27.95 5.34
CA LEU A 8 -5.06 -27.01 5.20
C LEU A 8 -5.17 -25.81 6.15
N LEU A 9 -6.40 -25.38 6.48
CA LEU A 9 -6.62 -24.20 7.32
C LEU A 9 -6.87 -24.53 8.81
N GLY A 10 -6.68 -25.80 9.23
CA GLY A 10 -7.05 -26.22 10.58
C GLY A 10 -8.53 -25.90 10.84
N GLY A 11 -9.37 -26.88 11.17
CA GLY A 11 -10.82 -26.65 11.34
C GLY A 11 -11.06 -25.38 12.18
N PHE A 12 -11.86 -24.45 11.66
CA PHE A 12 -12.38 -23.34 12.44
C PHE A 12 -13.27 -23.93 13.55
N GLY A 13 -12.62 -24.45 14.60
CA GLY A 13 -13.23 -24.66 15.89
C GLY A 13 -13.64 -23.30 16.46
N ALA A 14 -14.56 -23.29 17.41
CA ALA A 14 -15.04 -22.09 18.09
C ALA A 14 -13.91 -21.08 18.27
N ALA A 15 -14.18 -19.81 17.93
CA ALA A 15 -13.20 -18.73 18.01
C ALA A 15 -12.41 -18.84 19.32
N PRO A 16 -11.06 -18.85 19.29
CA PRO A 16 -10.30 -18.80 20.52
C PRO A 16 -10.75 -17.55 21.28
N SER A 17 -11.10 -17.70 22.53
CA SER A 17 -11.55 -16.62 23.43
C SER A 17 -10.45 -15.61 23.79
N SER A 18 -9.26 -15.71 23.17
CA SER A 18 -8.17 -14.74 23.29
C SER A 18 -8.06 -13.96 21.97
N SER A 19 -8.59 -12.73 21.95
CA SER A 19 -8.17 -11.75 20.95
C SER A 19 -6.65 -11.62 21.08
N ALA A 20 -5.90 -11.89 20.00
CA ALA A 20 -4.48 -11.60 19.97
C ALA A 20 -4.27 -10.12 20.34
N THR A 21 -3.59 -9.87 21.46
CA THR A 21 -3.34 -8.49 21.89
C THR A 21 -2.25 -7.92 21.01
N LEU A 22 -2.62 -7.00 20.14
CA LEU A 22 -1.66 -6.27 19.32
C LEU A 22 -0.74 -5.45 20.24
N LYS A 23 0.56 -5.66 20.12
CA LYS A 23 1.54 -4.98 20.97
C LYS A 23 2.04 -3.71 20.28
N ARG A 24 2.09 -2.62 21.05
CA ARG A 24 2.82 -1.41 20.69
C ARG A 24 4.06 -1.33 21.59
N VAL A 25 5.22 -1.23 20.96
CA VAL A 25 6.51 -1.13 21.65
C VAL A 25 7.12 0.22 21.30
N HIS A 26 7.43 1.03 22.31
CA HIS A 26 8.24 2.24 22.15
C HIS A 26 9.71 1.86 22.32
N LEU A 27 10.49 2.01 21.26
CA LEU A 27 11.91 1.73 21.31
C LEU A 27 12.66 2.98 21.80
N ASP A 28 13.38 2.84 22.90
CA ASP A 28 14.42 3.78 23.30
C ASP A 28 15.66 3.65 22.39
N GLU A 29 16.69 4.43 22.66
CA GLU A 29 17.92 4.43 21.86
C GLU A 29 18.58 3.05 21.85
N ALA A 30 18.66 2.38 22.98
CA ALA A 30 19.27 1.03 23.08
C ALA A 30 18.44 0.00 22.30
N GLY A 31 17.12 -0.01 22.45
CA GLY A 31 16.22 -0.88 21.71
C GLY A 31 16.26 -0.64 20.20
N ARG A 32 16.39 0.61 19.76
CA ARG A 32 16.59 0.93 18.34
C ARG A 32 17.92 0.40 17.82
N ALA A 33 19.01 0.58 18.57
CA ALA A 33 20.34 0.08 18.19
C ALA A 33 20.36 -1.45 18.09
N GLU A 34 19.75 -2.16 19.04
CA GLU A 34 19.62 -3.61 19.00
C GLU A 34 18.81 -4.08 17.79
N THR A 35 17.67 -3.43 17.50
CA THR A 35 16.83 -3.80 16.37
C THR A 35 17.52 -3.47 15.04
N LEU A 36 18.22 -2.33 14.96
CA LEU A 36 19.02 -1.95 13.80
C LEU A 36 20.12 -2.95 13.49
N ALA A 37 20.79 -3.50 14.52
CA ALA A 37 21.81 -4.52 14.33
C ALA A 37 21.28 -5.83 13.71
N ARG A 38 19.97 -6.04 13.78
CA ARG A 38 19.26 -7.19 13.20
C ARG A 38 18.55 -6.88 11.88
N ALA A 39 18.66 -5.63 11.39
CA ALA A 39 17.99 -5.21 10.16
C ALA A 39 18.42 -6.07 8.97
N THR A 40 17.47 -6.60 8.24
CA THR A 40 17.67 -7.53 7.13
C THR A 40 17.55 -6.84 5.77
N ASN A 41 17.03 -5.62 5.73
CA ASN A 41 16.82 -4.86 4.52
C ASN A 41 17.03 -3.36 4.74
N PRO A 42 17.23 -2.59 3.66
CA PRO A 42 17.44 -1.14 3.73
C PRO A 42 16.32 -0.35 4.41
N MET A 43 15.05 -0.76 4.27
CA MET A 43 13.94 -0.06 4.90
C MET A 43 13.98 -0.20 6.43
N GLU A 44 14.22 -1.40 6.94
CA GLU A 44 14.45 -1.61 8.37
C GLU A 44 15.60 -0.75 8.89
N ALA A 45 16.72 -0.72 8.16
CA ALA A 45 17.89 0.06 8.55
C ALA A 45 17.57 1.57 8.61
N VAL A 46 16.83 2.11 7.66
CA VAL A 46 16.40 3.52 7.66
C VAL A 46 15.41 3.78 8.80
N TYR A 47 14.42 2.90 8.97
CA TYR A 47 13.39 3.04 9.99
C TYR A 47 13.98 3.08 11.41
N TYR A 48 14.86 2.14 11.76
CA TYR A 48 15.43 2.05 13.10
C TYR A 48 16.54 3.06 13.38
N ARG A 49 17.15 3.68 12.33
CA ARG A 49 18.06 4.84 12.50
C ARG A 49 17.31 6.13 12.71
N HIS A 50 16.02 6.18 12.38
CA HIS A 50 15.27 7.42 12.42
C HIS A 50 15.18 7.97 13.85
N ASP A 51 15.58 9.23 14.03
CA ASP A 51 15.59 9.98 15.30
C ASP A 51 14.85 11.30 15.20
N GLY A 52 14.16 11.55 14.08
CA GLY A 52 13.38 12.75 13.81
C GLY A 52 11.98 12.71 14.44
N ARG A 53 10.99 13.20 13.69
CA ARG A 53 9.59 13.20 14.11
C ARG A 53 9.06 11.78 14.33
N GLY A 54 8.10 11.63 15.26
CA GLY A 54 7.53 10.31 15.58
C GLY A 54 6.93 9.62 14.37
N ALA A 55 7.29 8.36 14.17
CA ALA A 55 6.76 7.47 13.16
C ALA A 55 6.24 6.18 13.78
N HIS A 56 5.28 5.53 13.11
CA HIS A 56 4.52 4.40 13.69
C HIS A 56 4.16 3.45 12.57
N LYS A 57 4.93 2.42 12.38
CA LYS A 57 4.65 1.37 11.39
C LYS A 57 4.74 0.00 12.04
N TRP A 58 4.00 -0.96 11.54
CA TRP A 58 4.16 -2.34 11.92
C TRP A 58 5.49 -2.87 11.41
N HIS A 59 6.19 -3.66 12.22
CA HIS A 59 7.49 -4.21 11.84
C HIS A 59 7.44 -4.99 10.52
N HIS A 60 6.44 -5.84 10.34
CA HIS A 60 6.29 -6.65 9.13
C HIS A 60 5.97 -5.82 7.86
N TYR A 61 5.57 -4.54 7.98
CA TYR A 61 5.39 -3.66 6.82
C TYR A 61 6.74 -3.28 6.18
N LEU A 62 7.81 -3.20 6.97
CA LEU A 62 9.12 -2.74 6.52
C LEU A 62 9.69 -3.62 5.41
N GLU A 63 9.53 -4.94 5.52
CA GLU A 63 9.91 -5.88 4.45
C GLU A 63 9.06 -5.69 3.19
N VAL A 64 7.76 -5.45 3.33
CA VAL A 64 6.86 -5.22 2.21
C VAL A 64 7.24 -3.94 1.46
N TYR A 65 7.53 -2.86 2.19
CA TYR A 65 8.01 -1.62 1.56
C TYR A 65 9.32 -1.84 0.80
N ASP A 66 10.31 -2.50 1.40
CA ASP A 66 11.59 -2.73 0.71
C ASP A 66 11.42 -3.57 -0.55
N ARG A 67 10.59 -4.60 -0.50
CA ARG A 67 10.26 -5.48 -1.63
C ARG A 67 9.69 -4.73 -2.82
N HIS A 68 8.71 -3.86 -2.61
CA HIS A 68 8.00 -3.18 -3.68
C HIS A 68 8.60 -1.83 -4.04
N LEU A 69 9.24 -1.16 -3.09
CA LEU A 69 9.74 0.21 -3.26
C LEU A 69 11.25 0.30 -3.44
N GLY A 70 11.99 -0.76 -3.13
CA GLY A 70 13.46 -0.76 -3.18
C GLY A 70 14.04 -0.34 -4.54
N ARG A 71 13.33 -0.67 -5.63
CA ARG A 71 13.74 -0.30 -6.99
C ARG A 71 13.76 1.20 -7.27
N PHE A 72 13.04 2.00 -6.46
CA PHE A 72 12.95 3.45 -6.63
C PHE A 72 14.04 4.23 -5.86
N ARG A 73 14.84 3.57 -5.04
CA ARG A 73 15.89 4.22 -4.26
C ARG A 73 16.92 4.89 -5.17
N GLY A 74 17.29 6.12 -4.81
CA GLY A 74 18.20 6.95 -5.58
C GLY A 74 17.64 7.50 -6.90
N GLN A 75 16.37 7.28 -7.19
CA GLN A 75 15.69 7.83 -8.37
C GLN A 75 14.95 9.13 -8.04
N ALA A 76 14.62 9.91 -9.08
CA ALA A 76 13.75 11.08 -8.97
C ALA A 76 12.29 10.59 -8.87
N VAL A 77 11.89 10.13 -7.69
CA VAL A 77 10.57 9.55 -7.43
C VAL A 77 9.68 10.53 -6.68
N ARG A 78 8.40 10.57 -7.06
CA ARG A 78 7.35 11.39 -6.44
C ARG A 78 6.48 10.48 -5.58
N VAL A 79 6.58 10.68 -4.27
CA VAL A 79 5.89 9.87 -3.27
C VAL A 79 4.76 10.69 -2.66
N LEU A 80 3.56 10.13 -2.63
CA LEU A 80 2.39 10.69 -1.96
C LEU A 80 1.97 9.75 -0.82
N GLU A 81 2.07 10.21 0.42
CA GLU A 81 1.51 9.53 1.60
C GLU A 81 0.22 10.21 2.03
N ILE A 82 -0.85 9.44 2.19
CA ILE A 82 -2.09 9.89 2.81
C ILE A 82 -2.03 9.52 4.28
N GLY A 83 -2.17 10.52 5.18
CA GLY A 83 -1.99 10.37 6.61
C GLY A 83 -0.61 10.86 7.08
N ILE A 84 -0.47 12.16 7.38
CA ILE A 84 0.79 12.78 7.82
C ILE A 84 1.03 12.54 9.31
N HIS A 85 -0.01 12.68 10.14
CA HIS A 85 0.09 12.62 11.61
C HIS A 85 1.21 13.51 12.14
N GLN A 86 2.32 12.95 12.66
CA GLN A 86 3.47 13.71 13.15
C GLN A 86 4.53 13.99 12.06
N GLY A 87 4.40 13.36 10.88
CA GLY A 87 5.30 13.54 9.74
C GLY A 87 6.61 12.77 9.80
N GLY A 88 6.75 11.84 10.73
CA GLY A 88 7.96 11.02 10.83
C GLY A 88 8.12 10.05 9.68
N SER A 89 7.02 9.47 9.18
CA SER A 89 7.03 8.60 7.99
C SER A 89 7.52 9.34 6.74
N LEU A 90 7.12 10.61 6.56
CA LEU A 90 7.62 11.43 5.44
C LEU A 90 9.14 11.60 5.50
N GLN A 91 9.72 11.77 6.70
CA GLN A 91 11.19 11.84 6.88
C GLN A 91 11.85 10.49 6.58
N ILE A 92 11.21 9.38 6.94
CA ILE A 92 11.68 8.03 6.63
C ILE A 92 11.67 7.80 5.12
N TRP A 93 10.60 8.18 4.41
CA TRP A 93 10.56 8.09 2.95
C TRP A 93 11.64 8.94 2.29
N LYS A 94 11.83 10.18 2.75
CA LYS A 94 12.89 11.08 2.29
C LYS A 94 14.27 10.44 2.44
N ALA A 95 14.55 9.81 3.57
CA ALA A 95 15.82 9.11 3.83
C ALA A 95 15.95 7.82 3.00
N TYR A 96 14.86 7.08 2.83
CA TYR A 96 14.86 5.81 2.10
C TYR A 96 15.08 5.98 0.61
N PHE A 97 14.35 6.92 -0.01
CA PHE A 97 14.46 7.15 -1.46
C PHE A 97 15.66 8.00 -1.87
N GLY A 98 16.19 8.82 -0.94
CA GLY A 98 17.39 9.63 -1.18
C GLY A 98 17.10 11.01 -1.74
N GLU A 99 18.17 11.72 -2.16
CA GLU A 99 18.14 13.16 -2.39
C GLU A 99 17.27 13.63 -3.57
N ARG A 100 17.01 12.76 -4.54
CA ARG A 100 16.25 13.11 -5.73
C ARG A 100 14.74 12.91 -5.59
N ALA A 101 14.30 12.32 -4.48
CA ALA A 101 12.89 12.07 -4.21
C ALA A 101 12.17 13.34 -3.77
N SER A 102 10.93 13.53 -4.22
CA SER A 102 9.96 14.50 -3.71
C SER A 102 8.90 13.77 -2.88
N ILE A 103 8.71 14.20 -1.65
CA ILE A 103 7.80 13.56 -0.69
C ILE A 103 6.64 14.50 -0.41
N HIS A 104 5.44 14.06 -0.67
CA HIS A 104 4.21 14.79 -0.41
C HIS A 104 3.36 14.03 0.59
N GLY A 105 2.67 14.75 1.45
CA GLY A 105 1.76 14.16 2.42
C GLY A 105 0.41 14.85 2.39
N ILE A 106 -0.68 14.08 2.58
CA ILE A 106 -2.04 14.60 2.73
C ILE A 106 -2.51 14.34 4.15
N ASP A 107 -3.13 15.33 4.79
CA ASP A 107 -3.83 15.16 6.07
C ASP A 107 -5.01 16.14 6.17
N VAL A 108 -6.03 15.75 6.92
CA VAL A 108 -7.18 16.63 7.21
C VAL A 108 -6.90 17.60 8.35
N ASP A 109 -5.95 17.31 9.24
CA ASP A 109 -5.55 18.20 10.34
C ASP A 109 -4.66 19.35 9.83
N PRO A 110 -5.12 20.63 9.90
CA PRO A 110 -4.33 21.77 9.46
C PRO A 110 -3.00 21.92 10.21
N LYS A 111 -2.84 21.30 11.38
CA LYS A 111 -1.56 21.28 12.10
C LYS A 111 -0.48 20.53 11.35
N CYS A 112 -0.83 19.62 10.46
CA CYS A 112 0.13 18.88 9.65
C CYS A 112 0.86 19.77 8.65
N ALA A 113 0.38 20.98 8.33
CA ALA A 113 1.13 21.95 7.52
C ALA A 113 2.52 22.29 8.10
N ARG A 114 2.71 22.10 9.41
CA ARG A 114 3.99 22.40 10.08
C ARG A 114 5.12 21.41 9.80
N VAL A 115 4.81 20.28 9.16
CA VAL A 115 5.83 19.28 8.83
C VAL A 115 6.63 19.63 7.57
N ALA A 116 6.28 20.74 6.91
CA ALA A 116 6.98 21.22 5.72
C ALA A 116 8.49 21.39 6.00
N GLU A 117 9.30 20.82 5.13
CA GLU A 117 10.76 20.97 5.12
C GLU A 117 11.30 20.73 3.70
N ASP A 118 12.60 20.82 3.51
CA ASP A 118 13.19 20.49 2.21
C ASP A 118 12.71 19.13 1.68
N ARG A 119 12.13 19.12 0.47
CA ARG A 119 11.56 17.96 -0.22
C ARG A 119 10.38 17.28 0.49
N ILE A 120 9.81 17.86 1.53
CA ILE A 120 8.57 17.41 2.17
C ILE A 120 7.52 18.51 2.06
N VAL A 121 6.46 18.23 1.32
CA VAL A 121 5.36 19.16 1.04
C VAL A 121 4.04 18.60 1.60
N PRO A 122 3.50 19.18 2.68
CA PRO A 122 2.19 18.81 3.19
C PRO A 122 1.07 19.49 2.42
N HIS A 123 -0.02 18.76 2.14
CA HIS A 123 -1.28 19.25 1.60
C HIS A 123 -2.40 19.00 2.60
N ILE A 124 -3.21 20.01 2.88
CA ILE A 124 -4.29 19.89 3.87
C ILE A 124 -5.62 19.73 3.16
N GLY A 125 -6.24 18.57 3.33
CA GLY A 125 -7.51 18.22 2.70
C GLY A 125 -7.98 16.81 3.02
N ASN A 126 -9.17 16.47 2.53
CA ASN A 126 -9.81 15.20 2.80
C ASN A 126 -9.46 14.17 1.71
N GLN A 127 -8.97 12.99 2.11
CA GLN A 127 -8.68 11.87 1.19
C GLN A 127 -9.90 11.34 0.44
N ALA A 128 -11.12 11.61 0.90
CA ALA A 128 -12.34 11.26 0.18
C ALA A 128 -12.72 12.29 -0.92
N ASP A 129 -12.04 13.43 -0.97
CA ASP A 129 -12.26 14.44 -2.03
C ASP A 129 -11.40 14.11 -3.26
N VAL A 130 -12.05 13.49 -4.24
CA VAL A 130 -11.42 13.08 -5.51
C VAL A 130 -10.82 14.27 -6.27
N GLY A 131 -11.49 15.46 -6.22
CA GLY A 131 -10.99 16.68 -6.88
C GLY A 131 -9.69 17.14 -6.23
N PHE A 132 -9.65 17.19 -4.91
CA PHE A 132 -8.46 17.55 -4.14
C PHE A 132 -7.30 16.59 -4.39
N LEU A 133 -7.54 15.26 -4.40
CA LEU A 133 -6.51 14.27 -4.66
C LEU A 133 -5.87 14.43 -6.04
N LYS A 134 -6.69 14.67 -7.06
CA LYS A 134 -6.21 14.91 -8.43
C LYS A 134 -5.42 16.20 -8.53
N GLN A 135 -5.89 17.28 -7.89
CA GLN A 135 -5.15 18.54 -7.83
C GLN A 135 -3.77 18.36 -7.21
N VAL A 136 -3.67 17.66 -6.08
CA VAL A 136 -2.38 17.36 -5.44
C VAL A 136 -1.46 16.60 -6.39
N ALA A 137 -1.96 15.59 -7.08
CA ALA A 137 -1.17 14.83 -8.04
C ALA A 137 -0.69 15.67 -9.23
N GLU A 138 -1.50 16.63 -9.69
CA GLU A 138 -1.12 17.60 -10.73
C GLU A 138 -0.03 18.57 -10.22
N GLU A 139 -0.17 19.11 -9.01
CA GLU A 139 0.82 19.97 -8.37
C GLU A 139 2.18 19.28 -8.17
N MET A 140 2.15 17.95 -7.92
CA MET A 140 3.35 17.10 -7.87
C MET A 140 4.00 16.88 -9.24
N GLY A 141 3.32 17.18 -10.33
CA GLY A 141 3.73 16.82 -11.70
C GLY A 141 3.61 15.33 -11.99
N GLY A 142 2.72 14.63 -11.29
CA GLY A 142 2.45 13.18 -11.35
C GLY A 142 2.84 12.45 -10.06
N VAL A 143 2.52 11.17 -9.98
CA VAL A 143 2.73 10.34 -8.78
C VAL A 143 3.34 9.00 -9.19
N ASP A 144 4.43 8.60 -8.57
CA ASP A 144 5.07 7.30 -8.81
C ASP A 144 4.69 6.28 -7.74
N ILE A 145 4.56 6.73 -6.48
CA ILE A 145 4.22 5.90 -5.34
C ILE A 145 3.12 6.58 -4.53
N VAL A 146 2.06 5.83 -4.23
CA VAL A 146 1.04 6.22 -3.24
C VAL A 146 1.11 5.28 -2.06
N ILE A 147 1.07 5.83 -0.83
CA ILE A 147 0.95 5.11 0.42
C ILE A 147 -0.29 5.63 1.14
N ASP A 148 -1.36 4.84 1.16
CA ASP A 148 -2.62 5.20 1.85
C ASP A 148 -2.61 4.64 3.27
N ASP A 149 -2.20 5.48 4.22
CA ASP A 149 -2.17 5.25 5.67
C ASP A 149 -3.05 6.30 6.39
N GLY A 150 -4.18 6.68 5.77
CA GLY A 150 -5.05 7.75 6.21
C GLY A 150 -6.05 7.37 7.29
N GLY A 151 -7.35 7.63 7.04
CA GLY A 151 -8.41 7.40 8.02
C GLY A 151 -8.85 5.94 8.19
N HIS A 152 -8.38 5.03 7.37
CA HIS A 152 -8.65 3.57 7.34
C HIS A 152 -10.13 3.19 7.22
N LEU A 153 -11.02 4.12 6.91
CA LEU A 153 -12.39 3.82 6.56
C LEU A 153 -12.45 3.31 5.13
N SER A 154 -13.09 2.17 4.91
CA SER A 154 -13.14 1.54 3.59
C SER A 154 -13.65 2.47 2.47
N PRO A 155 -14.69 3.30 2.66
CA PRO A 155 -15.10 4.27 1.63
C PRO A 155 -14.00 5.29 1.29
N GLN A 156 -13.18 5.70 2.26
CA GLN A 156 -12.07 6.63 2.02
C GLN A 156 -10.94 5.93 1.24
N GLN A 157 -10.55 4.72 1.64
CA GLN A 157 -9.53 3.93 0.96
C GLN A 157 -9.93 3.61 -0.49
N ILE A 158 -11.21 3.28 -0.73
CA ILE A 158 -11.74 3.04 -2.08
C ILE A 158 -11.70 4.33 -2.91
N ALA A 159 -12.18 5.45 -2.35
CA ALA A 159 -12.17 6.74 -3.06
C ALA A 159 -10.74 7.19 -3.41
N SER A 160 -9.78 7.05 -2.48
CA SER A 160 -8.37 7.34 -2.74
C SER A 160 -7.80 6.45 -3.84
N PHE A 161 -8.08 5.14 -3.79
CA PHE A 161 -7.62 4.20 -4.80
C PHE A 161 -8.18 4.52 -6.18
N GLU A 162 -9.49 4.71 -6.30
CA GLU A 162 -10.15 5.02 -7.57
C GLU A 162 -9.71 6.36 -8.17
N ALA A 163 -9.39 7.34 -7.30
CA ALA A 163 -8.91 8.65 -7.74
C ALA A 163 -7.45 8.62 -8.22
N LEU A 164 -6.58 7.95 -7.47
CA LEU A 164 -5.12 8.04 -7.64
C LEU A 164 -4.54 6.90 -8.47
N TYR A 165 -5.02 5.65 -8.30
CA TYR A 165 -4.44 4.51 -9.00
C TYR A 165 -4.40 4.67 -10.53
N PRO A 166 -5.41 5.19 -11.22
CA PRO A 166 -5.36 5.43 -12.66
C PRO A 166 -4.21 6.36 -13.09
N ILE A 167 -3.87 7.35 -12.26
CA ILE A 167 -2.88 8.40 -12.56
C ILE A 167 -1.49 8.13 -11.97
N VAL A 168 -1.32 7.08 -11.15
CA VAL A 168 0.01 6.58 -10.75
C VAL A 168 0.78 6.19 -12.01
N ASP A 169 2.08 6.51 -12.05
CA ASP A 169 2.98 6.20 -13.17
C ASP A 169 2.90 4.73 -13.61
N SER A 170 3.14 4.48 -14.89
CA SER A 170 3.02 3.16 -15.51
C SER A 170 3.95 2.10 -14.91
N ASN A 171 4.94 2.46 -14.12
CA ASN A 171 5.81 1.56 -13.36
C ASN A 171 5.69 1.79 -11.85
N GLY A 172 4.66 2.50 -11.42
CA GLY A 172 4.47 2.92 -10.05
C GLY A 172 3.83 1.85 -9.14
N VAL A 173 3.57 2.26 -7.90
CA VAL A 173 3.02 1.40 -6.85
C VAL A 173 1.96 2.15 -6.05
N TYR A 174 0.86 1.49 -5.73
CA TYR A 174 -0.12 1.93 -4.75
C TYR A 174 -0.14 0.94 -3.59
N ILE A 175 0.07 1.43 -2.37
CA ILE A 175 0.01 0.65 -1.13
C ILE A 175 -1.15 1.16 -0.29
N CYS A 176 -2.04 0.26 0.12
CA CYS A 176 -3.07 0.54 1.12
C CYS A 176 -2.72 -0.16 2.42
N GLU A 177 -2.50 0.64 3.47
CA GLU A 177 -2.15 0.15 4.81
C GLU A 177 -3.39 -0.06 5.68
N ASP A 178 -3.17 -0.75 6.80
CA ASP A 178 -4.13 -0.95 7.88
C ASP A 178 -5.46 -1.54 7.40
N THR A 179 -5.41 -2.35 6.32
CA THR A 179 -6.58 -3.02 5.73
C THR A 179 -7.28 -3.97 6.70
N ARG A 180 -6.67 -4.29 7.87
CA ARG A 180 -7.33 -4.95 9.01
C ARG A 180 -8.57 -4.19 9.50
N ALA A 181 -8.63 -2.86 9.29
CA ALA A 181 -9.80 -2.05 9.59
C ALA A 181 -11.07 -2.57 8.90
N SER A 182 -10.93 -3.21 7.73
CA SER A 182 -12.00 -3.89 7.01
C SER A 182 -12.70 -5.01 7.81
N TYR A 183 -12.09 -5.49 8.89
CA TYR A 183 -12.65 -6.52 9.76
C TYR A 183 -13.19 -5.97 11.08
N TRP A 184 -12.94 -4.70 11.41
CA TRP A 184 -13.26 -4.12 12.70
C TRP A 184 -14.54 -3.28 12.65
N SER A 185 -15.50 -3.59 13.52
CA SER A 185 -16.79 -2.89 13.57
C SER A 185 -16.67 -1.39 13.83
N ARG A 186 -15.64 -0.96 14.57
CA ARG A 186 -15.38 0.48 14.83
C ARG A 186 -14.99 1.28 13.57
N TYR A 187 -14.60 0.59 12.48
CA TYR A 187 -14.34 1.15 11.16
C TYR A 187 -15.41 0.76 10.15
N ASP A 188 -16.60 0.41 10.65
CA ASP A 188 -17.67 -0.14 9.84
C ASP A 188 -17.29 -1.40 9.05
N GLY A 189 -16.31 -2.16 9.55
CA GLY A 189 -15.82 -3.41 8.99
C GLY A 189 -16.61 -4.63 9.49
N GLY A 190 -16.23 -5.81 8.97
CA GLY A 190 -16.77 -7.11 9.35
C GLY A 190 -16.21 -8.24 8.49
N TYR A 191 -16.32 -9.47 8.98
CA TYR A 191 -15.85 -10.63 8.22
C TYR A 191 -16.64 -10.81 6.92
N ARG A 192 -15.96 -10.68 5.77
CA ARG A 192 -16.55 -10.73 4.42
C ARG A 192 -17.69 -9.71 4.22
N LYS A 193 -17.61 -8.57 4.91
CA LYS A 193 -18.61 -7.53 4.78
C LYS A 193 -18.44 -6.82 3.41
N PRO A 194 -19.47 -6.81 2.54
CA PRO A 194 -19.46 -6.06 1.30
C PRO A 194 -19.19 -4.57 1.53
N GLY A 195 -18.49 -3.93 0.61
CA GLY A 195 -18.13 -2.50 0.70
C GLY A 195 -16.90 -2.22 1.57
N THR A 196 -16.27 -3.25 2.16
CA THR A 196 -14.95 -3.08 2.79
C THR A 196 -13.84 -3.07 1.75
N PHE A 197 -12.71 -2.40 2.05
CA PHE A 197 -11.59 -2.30 1.11
C PHE A 197 -11.02 -3.68 0.72
N ILE A 198 -10.96 -4.62 1.66
CA ILE A 198 -10.51 -5.99 1.37
C ILE A 198 -11.44 -6.70 0.38
N GLU A 199 -12.77 -6.57 0.52
CA GLU A 199 -13.70 -7.18 -0.44
C GLU A 199 -13.63 -6.46 -1.81
N TYR A 200 -13.47 -5.14 -1.83
CA TYR A 200 -13.19 -4.37 -3.03
C TYR A 200 -11.92 -4.84 -3.74
N ALA A 201 -10.80 -4.92 -3.02
CA ALA A 201 -9.52 -5.37 -3.58
C ALA A 201 -9.58 -6.82 -4.11
N LYS A 202 -10.30 -7.72 -3.43
CA LYS A 202 -10.54 -9.09 -3.92
C LYS A 202 -11.36 -9.12 -5.22
N ALA A 203 -12.32 -8.20 -5.38
CA ALA A 203 -13.10 -8.12 -6.60
C ALA A 203 -12.27 -7.68 -7.82
N LEU A 204 -11.13 -7.01 -7.61
CA LEU A 204 -10.20 -6.62 -8.68
C LEU A 204 -9.36 -7.79 -9.23
N VAL A 205 -9.46 -8.98 -8.64
CA VAL A 205 -8.81 -10.20 -9.16
C VAL A 205 -9.40 -10.57 -10.53
N ASP A 206 -10.72 -10.49 -10.70
CA ASP A 206 -11.35 -10.82 -11.98
C ASP A 206 -10.95 -9.83 -13.10
N PRO A 207 -11.00 -8.48 -12.91
CA PRO A 207 -10.45 -7.53 -13.87
C PRO A 207 -8.97 -7.77 -14.24
N LEU A 208 -8.13 -8.23 -13.29
CA LEU A 208 -6.73 -8.57 -13.58
C LEU A 208 -6.62 -9.74 -14.56
N HIS A 209 -7.61 -10.66 -14.59
CA HIS A 209 -7.66 -11.85 -15.42
C HIS A 209 -8.61 -11.72 -16.61
N VAL A 210 -9.01 -10.51 -16.98
CA VAL A 210 -10.04 -10.24 -17.99
C VAL A 210 -9.77 -10.92 -19.35
N TRP A 211 -8.51 -11.12 -19.72
CA TRP A 211 -8.15 -11.78 -20.97
C TRP A 211 -8.58 -13.25 -21.06
N TYR A 212 -8.85 -13.89 -19.93
CA TYR A 212 -9.24 -15.30 -19.81
C TYR A 212 -10.73 -15.48 -19.54
N ILE A 213 -11.49 -14.37 -19.40
CA ILE A 213 -12.94 -14.40 -19.22
C ILE A 213 -13.60 -14.62 -20.59
N GLU A 214 -14.37 -15.69 -20.73
CA GLU A 214 -15.04 -16.06 -21.99
C GLU A 214 -16.24 -15.16 -22.30
N ASP A 215 -16.87 -14.58 -21.28
CA ASP A 215 -17.98 -13.63 -21.45
C ASP A 215 -17.48 -12.29 -22.01
N THR A 216 -17.80 -12.06 -23.29
CA THR A 216 -17.34 -10.88 -24.05
C THR A 216 -18.01 -9.57 -23.62
N MET A 217 -19.12 -9.62 -22.88
CA MET A 217 -19.86 -8.43 -22.42
C MET A 217 -19.17 -7.71 -21.25
N ALA A 218 -18.22 -8.36 -20.56
CA ALA A 218 -17.54 -7.86 -19.37
C ALA A 218 -16.11 -7.35 -19.59
N ARG A 219 -15.67 -7.15 -20.84
CA ARG A 219 -14.26 -6.89 -21.17
C ARG A 219 -13.87 -5.41 -21.09
N ASP A 220 -13.67 -4.91 -19.87
CA ASP A 220 -12.82 -3.73 -19.67
C ASP A 220 -11.39 -4.19 -19.34
N GLU A 221 -10.49 -4.09 -20.32
CA GLU A 221 -9.09 -4.50 -20.18
C GLU A 221 -8.22 -3.44 -19.47
N THR A 222 -8.75 -2.28 -19.14
CA THR A 222 -7.97 -1.14 -18.63
C THR A 222 -7.15 -1.51 -17.41
N PHE A 223 -7.74 -2.22 -16.47
CA PHE A 223 -7.04 -2.66 -15.24
C PHE A 223 -5.94 -3.68 -15.56
N ALA A 224 -6.21 -4.70 -16.37
CA ALA A 224 -5.22 -5.71 -16.75
C ALA A 224 -4.06 -5.14 -17.57
N ARG A 225 -4.33 -4.15 -18.44
CA ARG A 225 -3.29 -3.47 -19.25
C ARG A 225 -2.37 -2.59 -18.45
N THR A 226 -2.76 -2.19 -17.24
CA THR A 226 -2.00 -1.25 -16.42
C THR A 226 -1.52 -1.85 -15.10
N THR A 227 -1.98 -3.04 -14.71
CA THR A 227 -1.66 -3.68 -13.43
C THR A 227 -0.82 -4.93 -13.64
N LEU A 228 0.37 -4.97 -13.01
CA LEU A 228 1.21 -6.17 -12.98
C LEU A 228 0.65 -7.22 -12.02
N GLY A 229 0.20 -6.79 -10.85
CA GLY A 229 -0.30 -7.70 -9.83
C GLY A 229 -0.90 -7.00 -8.62
N ILE A 230 -1.67 -7.77 -7.86
CA ILE A 230 -2.26 -7.41 -6.56
C ILE A 230 -1.66 -8.34 -5.53
N PHE A 231 -1.05 -7.78 -4.48
CA PHE A 231 -0.37 -8.52 -3.43
C PHE A 231 -1.07 -8.27 -2.09
N PHE A 232 -1.58 -9.32 -1.48
CA PHE A 232 -2.21 -9.26 -0.17
C PHE A 232 -1.23 -9.72 0.90
N TYR A 233 -0.91 -8.82 1.82
CA TYR A 233 -0.12 -9.09 3.01
C TYR A 233 -0.96 -8.98 4.28
N ASP A 234 -0.41 -9.31 5.42
CA ASP A 234 -1.07 -9.05 6.70
C ASP A 234 -1.28 -7.55 6.87
N SER A 235 -2.56 -7.15 6.84
CA SER A 235 -3.01 -5.76 7.01
C SER A 235 -2.55 -4.75 5.93
N MET A 236 -2.10 -5.22 4.76
CA MET A 236 -1.65 -4.38 3.66
C MET A 236 -2.02 -5.00 2.30
N VAL A 237 -2.43 -4.15 1.35
CA VAL A 237 -2.61 -4.55 -0.06
C VAL A 237 -1.76 -3.66 -0.93
N VAL A 238 -0.98 -4.27 -1.82
CA VAL A 238 -0.10 -3.58 -2.76
C VAL A 238 -0.56 -3.84 -4.19
N PHE A 239 -0.62 -2.79 -4.98
CA PHE A 239 -0.93 -2.82 -6.40
C PHE A 239 0.30 -2.31 -7.17
N GLU A 240 0.90 -3.15 -7.98
CA GLU A 240 1.99 -2.74 -8.87
C GLU A 240 1.47 -2.43 -10.27
N LYS A 241 1.81 -1.26 -10.76
CA LYS A 241 1.53 -0.87 -12.15
C LYS A 241 2.62 -1.34 -13.09
N ARG A 242 2.19 -1.74 -14.27
CA ARG A 242 3.05 -1.97 -15.43
C ARG A 242 2.21 -1.94 -16.69
N SER A 243 2.66 -1.24 -17.73
CA SER A 243 2.07 -1.40 -19.05
C SER A 243 2.21 -2.84 -19.53
N ARG A 244 1.11 -3.45 -19.95
CA ARG A 244 1.05 -4.85 -20.39
C ARG A 244 0.23 -4.97 -21.66
N ASP A 245 0.72 -5.82 -22.55
CA ASP A 245 -0.05 -6.29 -23.70
C ASP A 245 -0.76 -7.61 -23.36
N VAL A 246 -1.62 -8.05 -24.27
CA VAL A 246 -2.27 -9.36 -24.20
C VAL A 246 -1.19 -10.44 -24.04
N PRO A 247 -1.35 -11.37 -23.10
CA PRO A 247 -0.36 -12.41 -22.83
C PRO A 247 0.00 -13.23 -24.08
N VAL A 248 1.31 -13.45 -24.26
CA VAL A 248 1.85 -14.27 -25.35
C VAL A 248 2.51 -15.50 -24.74
N GLN A 249 2.18 -16.66 -25.27
CA GLN A 249 2.81 -17.93 -24.88
C GLN A 249 3.89 -18.30 -25.91
N TYR A 250 5.11 -18.50 -25.46
CA TYR A 250 6.20 -19.03 -26.28
C TYR A 250 6.42 -20.48 -25.93
N VAL A 251 6.53 -21.31 -26.99
CA VAL A 251 6.89 -22.74 -26.88
C VAL A 251 8.36 -22.89 -27.31
N VAL A 252 9.18 -23.47 -26.44
CA VAL A 252 10.60 -23.74 -26.70
C VAL A 252 10.87 -25.24 -26.65
N GLY A 253 11.93 -25.68 -27.28
CA GLY A 253 12.31 -27.09 -27.39
C GLY A 253 11.92 -27.71 -28.71
N ARG A 254 12.22 -29.01 -28.90
CA ARG A 254 11.84 -29.74 -30.12
C ARG A 254 10.36 -30.03 -30.07
N ALA A 255 9.63 -29.76 -31.18
CA ALA A 255 8.28 -30.25 -31.33
C ALA A 255 8.31 -31.77 -31.19
N GLY A 256 7.48 -32.33 -30.31
CA GLY A 256 7.37 -33.75 -30.12
C GLY A 256 6.98 -34.41 -31.46
N SER A 257 7.72 -35.40 -31.83
CA SER A 257 7.41 -36.29 -32.94
C SER A 257 6.21 -37.16 -32.60
#